data_1b31c8ee4722f57ada4600fd122d8c82
#
_entry.id   1b31c8ee4722f57ada4600fd122d8c82
#
_cell.length_a   1.000
_cell.length_b   1.000
_cell.length_c   1.000
_cell.angle_alpha   90.00
_cell.angle_beta   90.00
_cell.angle_gamma   90.00
#
_symmetry.space_group_name_H-M   'P 1'
#
loop_
_entity.id
_entity.type
_entity.pdbx_description
1 polymer ?
#
loop_
_entity_poly.entity_id
_entity_poly.type
_entity_poly.pdbx_seq_one_letter_code
_entity_poly.pdbx_strand_id
1 'polypeptide(L)'
;PHGNGVKRETVPEDATHIRFDVIRSIDRPLINAEIASQLDFKVATELDLQIYTLQRRYLDYQVNIANRMIEALQNGNAPEAQRLSAVKTKFQDMIDRLFAETGKTIIRTANEIRFLQIGEELTPYQLSSGEKQMLVILLTVLVEDNQPYLLLMDEPEVSLHIDWQQQLIELITTLNPNAQIILTTHSPALIMNGWMDSVTEVSEIEVPQTDSK
;
A
#
# COMPACT_ATOMS: atom_id res chain seq x y z
N PRO A 1 -9.04 -32.52 -17.85
CA PRO A 1 -8.75 -31.17 -17.47
C PRO A 1 -9.97 -30.61 -16.77
N HIS A 2 -10.00 -30.76 -15.45
CA HIS A 2 -11.12 -30.27 -14.62
C HIS A 2 -10.61 -29.04 -13.86
N GLY A 3 -11.01 -27.86 -14.33
CA GLY A 3 -10.87 -26.63 -13.57
C GLY A 3 -11.91 -26.63 -12.45
N ASN A 4 -11.48 -26.67 -11.20
CA ASN A 4 -12.33 -26.36 -10.06
C ASN A 4 -12.63 -24.86 -10.08
N GLY A 5 -13.69 -24.48 -10.79
CA GLY A 5 -14.24 -23.14 -10.73
C GLY A 5 -14.89 -22.95 -9.36
N VAL A 6 -14.39 -22.00 -8.60
CA VAL A 6 -15.10 -21.46 -7.42
C VAL A 6 -16.47 -21.01 -7.93
N LYS A 7 -17.56 -21.63 -7.44
CA LYS A 7 -18.91 -21.16 -7.69
C LYS A 7 -19.00 -19.74 -7.13
N ARG A 8 -19.17 -18.76 -8.00
CA ARG A 8 -19.59 -17.41 -7.58
C ARG A 8 -21.02 -17.58 -7.02
N GLU A 9 -21.16 -17.56 -5.71
CA GLU A 9 -22.46 -17.31 -5.11
C GLU A 9 -22.89 -15.91 -5.55
N THR A 10 -24.14 -15.80 -5.97
CA THR A 10 -24.74 -14.50 -6.31
C THR A 10 -24.71 -13.65 -5.04
N VAL A 11 -23.90 -12.60 -5.05
CA VAL A 11 -23.84 -11.62 -3.96
C VAL A 11 -25.23 -10.99 -3.86
N PRO A 12 -25.88 -10.95 -2.68
CA PRO A 12 -27.16 -10.28 -2.51
C PRO A 12 -27.07 -8.81 -2.95
N GLU A 13 -28.14 -8.26 -3.55
CA GLU A 13 -28.20 -6.85 -3.97
C GLU A 13 -27.92 -5.86 -2.82
N ASP A 14 -28.11 -6.29 -1.57
CA ASP A 14 -27.87 -5.51 -0.35
C ASP A 14 -26.44 -5.68 0.22
N ALA A 15 -25.54 -6.36 -0.48
CA ALA A 15 -24.18 -6.53 0.01
C ALA A 15 -23.48 -5.18 0.05
N THR A 16 -23.09 -4.76 1.23
CA THR A 16 -22.23 -3.60 1.44
C THR A 16 -20.96 -3.80 0.63
N HIS A 17 -20.66 -2.88 -0.30
CA HIS A 17 -19.44 -2.91 -1.09
C HIS A 17 -18.25 -2.66 -0.15
N ILE A 18 -17.57 -3.73 0.26
CA ILE A 18 -16.34 -3.63 1.04
C ILE A 18 -15.23 -3.22 0.07
N ARG A 19 -14.61 -2.07 0.34
CA ARG A 19 -13.40 -1.66 -0.37
C ARG A 19 -12.24 -2.47 0.21
N PHE A 20 -11.40 -3.02 -0.65
CA PHE A 20 -10.23 -3.76 -0.23
C PHE A 20 -9.08 -3.61 -1.21
N ASP A 21 -7.86 -3.65 -0.68
CA ASP A 21 -6.62 -3.79 -1.45
C ASP A 21 -5.88 -5.06 -1.01
N VAL A 22 -5.20 -5.71 -1.95
CA VAL A 22 -4.35 -6.88 -1.70
C VAL A 22 -2.93 -6.54 -2.10
N ILE A 23 -2.01 -6.56 -1.16
CA ILE A 23 -0.59 -6.36 -1.38
C ILE A 23 0.12 -7.71 -1.35
N ARG A 24 0.78 -8.05 -2.43
CA ARG A 24 1.64 -9.22 -2.55
C ARG A 24 3.09 -8.78 -2.39
N SER A 25 3.80 -9.45 -1.51
CA SER A 25 5.16 -9.05 -1.11
C SER A 25 6.25 -9.69 -1.94
N ILE A 26 5.92 -10.69 -2.77
CA ILE A 26 6.93 -11.39 -3.57
C ILE A 26 7.15 -10.60 -4.86
N ASP A 27 8.34 -10.00 -4.97
CA ASP A 27 8.77 -9.29 -6.17
C ASP A 27 9.23 -10.29 -7.24
N ARG A 28 8.29 -10.69 -8.09
CA ARG A 28 8.54 -11.64 -9.19
C ARG A 28 8.72 -10.88 -10.50
N PRO A 29 9.58 -11.39 -11.41
CA PRO A 29 9.61 -10.90 -12.79
C PRO A 29 8.24 -11.06 -13.44
N LEU A 30 7.81 -10.06 -14.20
CA LEU A 30 6.59 -10.16 -14.99
C LEU A 30 6.75 -11.22 -16.07
N ILE A 31 6.04 -12.35 -15.94
CA ILE A 31 6.12 -13.50 -16.86
C ILE A 31 5.33 -13.19 -18.14
N ASN A 32 4.41 -12.25 -18.12
CA ASN A 32 3.53 -11.97 -19.26
C ASN A 32 4.18 -10.94 -20.20
N ALA A 33 4.78 -11.44 -21.29
CA ALA A 33 5.41 -10.64 -22.34
C ALA A 33 4.44 -9.62 -22.99
N GLU A 34 3.12 -9.89 -23.01
CA GLU A 34 2.12 -8.96 -23.54
C GLU A 34 1.96 -7.75 -22.66
N ILE A 35 1.95 -7.93 -21.32
CA ILE A 35 1.90 -6.83 -20.36
C ILE A 35 3.21 -6.02 -20.42
N ALA A 36 4.34 -6.71 -20.43
CA ALA A 36 5.65 -6.07 -20.52
C ALA A 36 5.85 -5.25 -21.82
N SER A 37 5.24 -5.69 -22.93
CA SER A 37 5.34 -4.98 -24.23
C SER A 37 4.47 -3.71 -24.30
N GLN A 38 3.44 -3.62 -23.47
CA GLN A 38 2.52 -2.46 -23.40
C GLN A 38 2.98 -1.42 -22.37
N LEU A 39 3.89 -1.79 -21.48
CA LEU A 39 4.41 -0.93 -20.43
C LEU A 39 5.78 -0.36 -20.85
N ASP A 40 6.07 0.83 -20.38
CA ASP A 40 7.39 1.45 -20.52
C ASP A 40 8.48 0.50 -19.97
N PHE A 41 9.66 0.41 -20.59
CA PHE A 41 10.78 -0.50 -20.26
C PHE A 41 11.24 -0.50 -18.79
N LYS A 42 10.65 0.36 -17.96
CA LYS A 42 10.96 0.51 -16.54
C LYS A 42 10.23 -0.47 -15.63
N VAL A 43 9.16 -1.12 -16.11
CA VAL A 43 8.33 -2.04 -15.32
C VAL A 43 8.78 -3.47 -15.60
N ALA A 44 9.61 -4.01 -14.71
CA ALA A 44 10.22 -5.34 -14.87
C ALA A 44 9.63 -6.39 -13.91
N THR A 45 9.06 -5.95 -12.78
CA THR A 45 8.62 -6.82 -11.70
C THR A 45 7.16 -6.55 -11.30
N GLU A 46 6.58 -7.44 -10.48
CA GLU A 46 5.23 -7.25 -9.92
C GLU A 46 5.15 -5.99 -9.04
N LEU A 47 6.19 -5.66 -8.27
CA LEU A 47 6.25 -4.41 -7.50
C LEU A 47 6.29 -3.19 -8.41
N ASP A 48 7.02 -3.24 -9.51
CA ASP A 48 7.05 -2.15 -10.49
C ASP A 48 5.65 -1.91 -11.09
N LEU A 49 4.90 -2.99 -11.39
CA LEU A 49 3.54 -2.90 -11.91
C LEU A 49 2.58 -2.30 -10.86
N GLN A 50 2.71 -2.69 -9.60
CA GLN A 50 1.93 -2.10 -8.51
C GLN A 50 2.24 -0.60 -8.37
N ILE A 51 3.52 -0.21 -8.40
CA ILE A 51 3.95 1.20 -8.38
C ILE A 51 3.36 1.96 -9.57
N TYR A 52 3.43 1.40 -10.78
CA TYR A 52 2.85 2.02 -11.98
C TYR A 52 1.35 2.30 -11.82
N THR A 53 0.60 1.34 -11.31
CA THR A 53 -0.83 1.49 -11.05
C THR A 53 -1.10 2.52 -9.96
N LEU A 54 -0.31 2.50 -8.88
CA LEU A 54 -0.44 3.43 -7.76
C LEU A 54 -0.07 4.87 -8.14
N GLN A 55 0.87 5.09 -9.05
CA GLN A 55 1.17 6.43 -9.56
C GLN A 55 -0.06 7.10 -10.18
N ARG A 56 -0.89 6.35 -10.92
CA ARG A 56 -2.14 6.86 -11.49
C ARG A 56 -3.17 7.17 -10.40
N ARG A 57 -3.37 6.25 -9.44
CA ARG A 57 -4.25 6.50 -8.28
C ARG A 57 -3.77 7.69 -7.45
N TYR A 58 -2.47 7.90 -7.33
CA TYR A 58 -1.90 9.05 -6.63
C TYR A 58 -2.19 10.37 -7.33
N LEU A 59 -2.17 10.42 -8.66
CA LEU A 59 -2.59 11.62 -9.42
C LEU A 59 -4.06 11.93 -9.16
N ASP A 60 -4.96 10.94 -9.24
CA ASP A 60 -6.38 11.11 -8.96
C ASP A 60 -6.61 11.57 -7.50
N TYR A 61 -5.90 10.99 -6.55
CA TYR A 61 -5.92 11.39 -5.14
C TYR A 61 -5.55 12.88 -4.99
N GLN A 62 -4.45 13.32 -5.61
CA GLN A 62 -4.00 14.71 -5.52
C GLN A 62 -5.05 15.69 -6.09
N VAL A 63 -5.65 15.36 -7.24
CA VAL A 63 -6.71 16.19 -7.85
C VAL A 63 -7.92 16.26 -6.92
N ASN A 64 -8.37 15.15 -6.35
CA ASN A 64 -9.50 15.11 -5.42
C ASN A 64 -9.24 15.95 -4.17
N ILE A 65 -8.06 15.80 -3.57
CA ILE A 65 -7.66 16.59 -2.39
C ILE A 65 -7.59 18.09 -2.73
N ALA A 66 -7.00 18.44 -3.88
CA ALA A 66 -6.91 19.85 -4.30
C ALA A 66 -8.30 20.49 -4.48
N ASN A 67 -9.24 19.79 -5.13
CA ASN A 67 -10.61 20.26 -5.30
C ASN A 67 -11.32 20.47 -3.95
N ARG A 68 -11.21 19.52 -3.03
CA ARG A 68 -11.78 19.64 -1.67
C ARG A 68 -11.15 20.78 -0.86
N MET A 69 -9.84 20.99 -1.01
CA MET A 69 -9.16 22.13 -0.39
C MET A 69 -9.67 23.47 -0.93
N ILE A 70 -9.84 23.59 -2.24
CA ILE A 70 -10.39 24.79 -2.87
C ILE A 70 -11.81 25.06 -2.36
N GLU A 71 -12.66 24.04 -2.33
CA GLU A 71 -14.03 24.14 -1.79
C GLU A 71 -14.04 24.57 -0.33
N ALA A 72 -13.18 23.97 0.52
CA ALA A 72 -13.05 24.34 1.92
C ALA A 72 -12.64 25.83 2.09
N LEU A 73 -11.70 26.31 1.28
CA LEU A 73 -11.26 27.72 1.30
C LEU A 73 -12.36 28.67 0.82
N GLN A 74 -13.10 28.32 -0.23
CA GLN A 74 -14.23 29.12 -0.72
C GLN A 74 -15.34 29.26 0.34
N ASN A 75 -15.53 28.21 1.14
CA ASN A 75 -16.49 28.21 2.26
C ASN A 75 -15.92 28.83 3.55
N GLY A 76 -14.73 29.43 3.52
CA GLY A 76 -14.09 30.05 4.68
C GLY A 76 -13.56 29.06 5.72
N ASN A 77 -13.47 27.76 5.39
CA ASN A 77 -13.00 26.70 6.28
C ASN A 77 -11.51 26.40 6.07
N ALA A 78 -10.65 27.35 6.39
CA ALA A 78 -9.20 27.19 6.30
C ALA A 78 -8.64 26.01 7.15
N PRO A 79 -9.14 25.70 8.36
CA PRO A 79 -8.70 24.54 9.11
C PRO A 79 -8.92 23.22 8.40
N GLU A 80 -10.03 23.06 7.69
CA GLU A 80 -10.30 21.85 6.89
C GLU A 80 -9.34 21.72 5.71
N ALA A 81 -9.09 22.82 4.99
CA ALA A 81 -8.10 22.82 3.90
C ALA A 81 -6.70 22.41 4.41
N GLN A 82 -6.30 22.89 5.59
CA GLN A 82 -5.05 22.51 6.21
C GLN A 82 -5.02 21.02 6.60
N ARG A 83 -6.11 20.50 7.16
CA ARG A 83 -6.26 19.08 7.51
C ARG A 83 -6.12 18.19 6.29
N LEU A 84 -6.77 18.55 5.19
CA LEU A 84 -6.69 17.79 3.92
C LEU A 84 -5.26 17.74 3.36
N SER A 85 -4.50 18.83 3.43
CA SER A 85 -3.11 18.86 2.96
C SER A 85 -2.15 18.10 3.87
N ALA A 86 -2.46 17.98 5.16
CA ALA A 86 -1.58 17.41 6.17
C ALA A 86 -1.32 15.89 5.93
N VAL A 87 -2.29 15.15 5.40
CA VAL A 87 -2.17 13.70 5.18
C VAL A 87 -1.07 13.41 4.15
N LYS A 88 -1.08 14.13 3.02
CA LYS A 88 -0.03 14.01 2.00
C LYS A 88 1.35 14.37 2.57
N THR A 89 1.43 15.47 3.33
CA THR A 89 2.69 15.89 3.96
C THR A 89 3.20 14.83 4.93
N LYS A 90 2.32 14.27 5.75
CA LYS A 90 2.65 13.20 6.69
C LYS A 90 3.21 11.95 5.98
N PHE A 91 2.59 11.53 4.88
CA PHE A 91 3.11 10.44 4.05
C PHE A 91 4.52 10.76 3.53
N GLN A 92 4.74 11.96 2.98
CA GLN A 92 6.04 12.36 2.46
C GLN A 92 7.11 12.39 3.56
N ASP A 93 6.77 12.90 4.75
CA ASP A 93 7.66 12.90 5.90
C ASP A 93 7.99 11.48 6.42
N MET A 94 7.03 10.55 6.34
CA MET A 94 7.26 9.15 6.67
C MET A 94 8.26 8.50 5.70
N ILE A 95 8.06 8.70 4.40
CA ILE A 95 8.96 8.17 3.37
C ILE A 95 10.36 8.75 3.52
N ASP A 96 10.49 10.08 3.73
CA ASP A 96 11.81 10.72 3.92
C ASP A 96 12.54 10.14 5.14
N ARG A 97 11.83 9.86 6.24
CA ARG A 97 12.43 9.22 7.43
C ARG A 97 12.87 7.78 7.18
N LEU A 98 12.03 7.00 6.51
CA LEU A 98 12.34 5.61 6.19
C LEU A 98 13.56 5.48 5.27
N PHE A 99 13.68 6.40 4.30
CA PHE A 99 14.77 6.35 3.30
C PHE A 99 15.98 7.20 3.68
N ALA A 100 16.01 7.77 4.90
CA ALA A 100 17.10 8.65 5.36
C ALA A 100 18.48 7.98 5.30
N GLU A 101 18.58 6.70 5.68
CA GLU A 101 19.84 5.95 5.66
C GLU A 101 20.41 5.77 4.25
N THR A 102 19.54 5.72 3.22
CA THR A 102 19.96 5.63 1.82
C THR A 102 20.08 6.99 1.16
N GLY A 103 19.83 8.08 1.89
CA GLY A 103 19.96 9.45 1.42
C GLY A 103 18.95 9.86 0.34
N LYS A 104 17.82 9.20 0.29
CA LYS A 104 16.74 9.50 -0.65
C LYS A 104 15.65 10.34 0.02
N THR A 105 15.19 11.37 -0.68
CA THR A 105 14.07 12.21 -0.24
C THR A 105 13.04 12.33 -1.36
N ILE A 106 11.76 12.39 -0.98
CA ILE A 106 10.67 12.53 -1.96
C ILE A 106 10.61 13.96 -2.52
N ILE A 107 10.42 14.10 -3.83
CA ILE A 107 10.24 15.41 -4.48
C ILE A 107 8.80 15.85 -4.28
N ARG A 108 8.58 16.79 -3.36
CA ARG A 108 7.24 17.19 -2.88
C ARG A 108 6.39 17.95 -3.91
N THR A 109 7.04 18.57 -4.88
CA THR A 109 6.42 19.40 -5.93
C THR A 109 6.08 18.62 -7.20
N ALA A 110 6.54 17.37 -7.30
CA ALA A 110 6.26 16.52 -8.45
C ALA A 110 4.80 15.99 -8.41
N ASN A 111 4.20 15.84 -9.58
CA ASN A 111 2.87 15.24 -9.71
C ASN A 111 2.91 13.71 -9.54
N GLU A 112 4.04 13.10 -9.84
CA GLU A 112 4.31 11.68 -9.63
C GLU A 112 5.25 11.49 -8.45
N ILE A 113 5.27 10.29 -7.87
CA ILE A 113 6.28 9.95 -6.87
C ILE A 113 7.64 9.89 -7.55
N ARG A 114 8.55 10.73 -7.10
CA ARG A 114 9.96 10.82 -7.52
C ARG A 114 10.82 11.11 -6.31
N PHE A 115 12.07 10.75 -6.41
CA PHE A 115 13.05 10.92 -5.33
C PHE A 115 14.24 11.75 -5.80
N LEU A 116 14.89 12.41 -4.84
CA LEU A 116 16.17 13.05 -5.02
C LEU A 116 17.21 12.28 -4.20
N GLN A 117 18.35 11.91 -4.82
CA GLN A 117 19.49 11.30 -4.16
C GLN A 117 20.78 11.92 -4.73
N ILE A 118 21.61 12.51 -3.87
CA ILE A 118 22.90 13.13 -4.24
C ILE A 118 22.78 14.09 -5.46
N GLY A 119 21.67 14.84 -5.53
CA GLY A 119 21.41 15.80 -6.61
C GLY A 119 20.82 15.19 -7.89
N GLU A 120 20.62 13.89 -7.96
CA GLU A 120 19.99 13.20 -9.10
C GLU A 120 18.55 12.81 -8.79
N GLU A 121 17.68 12.98 -9.79
CA GLU A 121 16.30 12.48 -9.71
C GLU A 121 16.25 10.98 -9.98
N LEU A 122 15.54 10.26 -9.11
CA LEU A 122 15.27 8.84 -9.26
C LEU A 122 13.77 8.61 -9.43
N THR A 123 13.44 7.66 -10.29
CA THR A 123 12.09 7.10 -10.36
C THR A 123 11.91 6.03 -9.29
N PRO A 124 10.68 5.72 -8.85
CA PRO A 124 10.45 4.68 -7.86
C PRO A 124 10.86 3.27 -8.32
N TYR A 125 11.02 3.06 -9.64
CA TYR A 125 11.51 1.80 -10.20
C TYR A 125 12.99 1.53 -9.91
N GLN A 126 13.75 2.56 -9.51
CA GLN A 126 15.18 2.49 -9.17
C GLN A 126 15.42 2.27 -7.66
N LEU A 127 14.36 2.16 -6.88
CA LEU A 127 14.41 1.82 -5.46
C LEU A 127 14.82 0.36 -5.25
N SER A 128 15.37 0.04 -4.08
CA SER A 128 15.57 -1.35 -3.65
C SER A 128 14.23 -2.07 -3.45
N SER A 129 14.22 -3.40 -3.41
CA SER A 129 12.99 -4.18 -3.21
C SER A 129 12.27 -3.81 -1.92
N GLY A 130 13.00 -3.63 -0.82
CA GLY A 130 12.40 -3.20 0.46
C GLY A 130 11.83 -1.79 0.42
N GLU A 131 12.51 -0.84 -0.23
CA GLU A 131 12.00 0.52 -0.42
C GLU A 131 10.75 0.53 -1.32
N LYS A 132 10.74 -0.26 -2.41
CA LYS A 132 9.56 -0.43 -3.27
C LYS A 132 8.40 -1.01 -2.49
N GLN A 133 8.63 -2.06 -1.70
CA GLN A 133 7.61 -2.71 -0.87
C GLN A 133 7.00 -1.71 0.12
N MET A 134 7.82 -0.98 0.86
CA MET A 134 7.35 0.02 1.81
C MET A 134 6.58 1.16 1.10
N LEU A 135 7.08 1.62 -0.04
CA LEU A 135 6.40 2.62 -0.86
C LEU A 135 5.03 2.12 -1.33
N VAL A 136 4.93 0.90 -1.85
CA VAL A 136 3.67 0.28 -2.30
C VAL A 136 2.66 0.25 -1.15
N ILE A 137 3.07 -0.24 0.03
CA ILE A 137 2.17 -0.33 1.19
C ILE A 137 1.66 1.06 1.58
N LEU A 138 2.55 2.00 1.85
CA LEU A 138 2.15 3.32 2.35
C LEU A 138 1.40 4.16 1.30
N LEU A 139 1.76 4.02 0.02
CA LEU A 139 1.07 4.71 -1.06
C LEU A 139 -0.35 4.16 -1.28
N THR A 140 -0.55 2.83 -1.15
CA THR A 140 -1.86 2.20 -1.16
C THR A 140 -2.75 2.78 -0.06
N VAL A 141 -2.21 2.89 1.17
CA VAL A 141 -2.93 3.46 2.31
C VAL A 141 -3.29 4.93 2.10
N LEU A 142 -2.37 5.71 1.53
CA LEU A 142 -2.59 7.13 1.24
C LEU A 142 -3.75 7.36 0.27
N VAL A 143 -3.77 6.61 -0.85
CA VAL A 143 -4.75 6.84 -1.93
C VAL A 143 -6.17 6.42 -1.57
N GLU A 144 -6.35 5.67 -0.47
CA GLU A 144 -7.67 5.39 0.12
C GLU A 144 -8.28 6.58 0.87
N ASP A 145 -7.55 7.70 0.95
CA ASP A 145 -8.05 9.00 1.44
C ASP A 145 -8.77 8.89 2.80
N ASN A 146 -8.17 8.18 3.73
CA ASN A 146 -8.69 8.01 5.08
C ASN A 146 -10.10 7.35 5.16
N GLN A 147 -10.53 6.68 4.09
CA GLN A 147 -11.79 5.93 4.07
C GLN A 147 -11.63 4.59 4.79
N PRO A 148 -12.71 4.04 5.37
CA PRO A 148 -12.72 2.67 5.84
C PRO A 148 -12.47 1.69 4.69
N TYR A 149 -11.50 0.79 4.85
CA TYR A 149 -11.21 -0.26 3.88
C TYR A 149 -10.48 -1.43 4.53
N LEU A 150 -10.44 -2.55 3.85
CA LEU A 150 -9.72 -3.76 4.26
C LEU A 150 -8.40 -3.86 3.50
N LEU A 151 -7.28 -3.87 4.22
CA LEU A 151 -5.95 -4.08 3.68
C LEU A 151 -5.52 -5.52 3.94
N LEU A 152 -5.39 -6.31 2.87
CA LEU A 152 -4.89 -7.67 2.91
C LEU A 152 -3.43 -7.71 2.50
N MET A 153 -2.56 -8.30 3.31
CA MET A 153 -1.14 -8.42 3.01
C MET A 153 -0.67 -9.85 3.26
N ASP A 154 0.09 -10.38 2.31
CA ASP A 154 0.71 -11.70 2.42
C ASP A 154 2.21 -11.56 2.62
N GLU A 155 2.70 -11.94 3.80
CA GLU A 155 4.11 -11.82 4.23
C GLU A 155 4.73 -10.44 3.89
N PRO A 156 4.14 -9.31 4.35
CA PRO A 156 4.59 -7.97 3.97
C PRO A 156 6.03 -7.65 4.39
N GLU A 157 6.58 -8.43 5.30
CA GLU A 157 7.95 -8.30 5.81
C GLU A 157 9.03 -8.78 4.84
N VAL A 158 8.70 -9.56 3.83
CA VAL A 158 9.67 -10.05 2.85
C VAL A 158 10.38 -8.86 2.21
N SER A 159 11.70 -8.82 2.28
CA SER A 159 12.55 -7.71 1.84
C SER A 159 12.59 -6.46 2.73
N LEU A 160 11.81 -6.38 3.81
CA LEU A 160 11.86 -5.24 4.73
C LEU A 160 12.97 -5.42 5.79
N HIS A 161 13.68 -4.31 6.07
CA HIS A 161 14.57 -4.26 7.22
C HIS A 161 13.79 -4.46 8.52
N ILE A 162 14.42 -5.05 9.53
CA ILE A 162 13.77 -5.40 10.81
C ILE A 162 13.11 -4.19 11.48
N ASP A 163 13.74 -3.02 11.44
CA ASP A 163 13.20 -1.80 12.04
C ASP A 163 11.94 -1.31 11.32
N TRP A 164 11.84 -1.54 10.01
CA TRP A 164 10.66 -1.23 9.24
C TRP A 164 9.51 -2.20 9.51
N GLN A 165 9.83 -3.48 9.71
CA GLN A 165 8.85 -4.48 10.12
C GLN A 165 8.18 -4.09 11.44
N GLN A 166 8.97 -3.68 12.43
CA GLN A 166 8.47 -3.27 13.75
C GLN A 166 7.55 -2.06 13.72
N GLN A 167 7.71 -1.19 12.73
CA GLN A 167 6.94 0.06 12.60
C GLN A 167 5.77 -0.06 11.61
N LEU A 168 5.70 -1.12 10.82
CA LEU A 168 4.81 -1.22 9.65
C LEU A 168 3.34 -0.95 10.00
N ILE A 169 2.81 -1.65 10.99
CA ILE A 169 1.40 -1.52 11.38
C ILE A 169 1.13 -0.12 11.95
N GLU A 170 2.04 0.43 12.73
CA GLU A 170 1.92 1.79 13.27
C GLU A 170 1.92 2.84 12.15
N LEU A 171 2.78 2.69 11.13
CA LEU A 171 2.83 3.60 9.99
C LEU A 171 1.51 3.57 9.19
N ILE A 172 0.96 2.38 8.95
CA ILE A 172 -0.33 2.21 8.25
C ILE A 172 -1.46 2.87 9.05
N THR A 173 -1.62 2.53 10.33
CA THR A 173 -2.68 3.06 11.19
C THR A 173 -2.55 4.56 11.46
N THR A 174 -1.31 5.08 11.47
CA THR A 174 -1.03 6.50 11.57
C THR A 174 -1.45 7.25 10.31
N LEU A 175 -1.31 6.64 9.14
CA LEU A 175 -1.67 7.25 7.86
C LEU A 175 -3.19 7.15 7.59
N ASN A 176 -3.79 6.00 7.88
CA ASN A 176 -5.24 5.80 7.83
C ASN A 176 -5.74 4.98 9.03
N PRO A 177 -6.27 5.63 10.08
CA PRO A 177 -6.78 4.95 11.27
C PRO A 177 -8.07 4.15 11.03
N ASN A 178 -8.71 4.31 9.87
CA ASN A 178 -9.92 3.59 9.50
C ASN A 178 -9.65 2.32 8.69
N ALA A 179 -8.38 2.00 8.45
CA ALA A 179 -8.00 0.76 7.77
C ALA A 179 -8.13 -0.44 8.72
N GLN A 180 -8.80 -1.50 8.25
CA GLN A 180 -8.72 -2.81 8.88
C GLN A 180 -7.61 -3.61 8.20
N ILE A 181 -6.65 -4.08 8.98
CA ILE A 181 -5.48 -4.82 8.46
C ILE A 181 -5.69 -6.31 8.75
N ILE A 182 -5.54 -7.14 7.73
CA ILE A 182 -5.39 -8.59 7.86
C ILE A 182 -4.12 -8.99 7.11
N LEU A 183 -3.18 -9.59 7.81
CA LEU A 183 -1.91 -10.01 7.22
C LEU A 183 -1.53 -11.42 7.65
N THR A 184 -0.83 -12.12 6.77
CA THR A 184 -0.08 -13.32 7.12
C THR A 184 1.38 -12.94 7.38
N THR A 185 2.02 -13.56 8.35
CA THR A 185 3.43 -13.29 8.64
C THR A 185 4.12 -14.47 9.34
N HIS A 186 5.40 -14.62 9.07
CA HIS A 186 6.31 -15.46 9.83
C HIS A 186 7.28 -14.62 10.69
N SER A 187 7.17 -13.29 10.67
CA SER A 187 8.07 -12.41 11.43
C SER A 187 7.52 -12.02 12.79
N PRO A 188 8.16 -12.43 13.89
CA PRO A 188 7.79 -11.93 15.21
C PRO A 188 7.92 -10.41 15.33
N ALA A 189 8.79 -9.77 14.54
CA ALA A 189 9.03 -8.34 14.62
C ALA A 189 7.78 -7.51 14.30
N LEU A 190 6.89 -7.98 13.40
CA LEU A 190 5.65 -7.30 13.07
C LEU A 190 4.65 -7.21 14.25
N ILE A 191 4.66 -8.20 15.13
CA ILE A 191 3.66 -8.36 16.18
C ILE A 191 4.14 -7.92 17.56
N MET A 192 5.46 -7.79 17.77
CA MET A 192 6.02 -7.51 19.10
C MET A 192 5.65 -6.14 19.65
N ASN A 193 5.35 -5.15 18.83
CA ASN A 193 5.04 -3.79 19.26
C ASN A 193 3.54 -3.57 19.55
N GLY A 194 2.95 -4.43 20.39
CA GLY A 194 1.58 -4.24 20.89
C GLY A 194 0.49 -4.99 20.12
N TRP A 195 0.86 -5.90 19.19
CA TRP A 195 -0.11 -6.62 18.36
C TRP A 195 -0.25 -8.11 18.71
N MET A 196 0.40 -8.57 19.78
CA MET A 196 0.38 -9.97 20.21
C MET A 196 -1.04 -10.50 20.45
N ASP A 197 -1.93 -9.68 21.02
CA ASP A 197 -3.31 -10.07 21.30
C ASP A 197 -4.20 -10.16 20.03
N SER A 198 -3.68 -9.73 18.89
CA SER A 198 -4.36 -9.75 17.59
C SER A 198 -3.89 -10.90 16.70
N VAL A 199 -3.05 -11.79 17.22
CA VAL A 199 -2.50 -12.93 16.48
C VAL A 199 -3.44 -14.13 16.62
N THR A 200 -3.69 -14.81 15.49
CA THR A 200 -4.39 -16.08 15.42
C THR A 200 -3.50 -17.08 14.71
N GLU A 201 -3.29 -18.23 15.31
CA GLU A 201 -2.55 -19.34 14.71
C GLU A 201 -3.36 -19.93 13.54
N VAL A 202 -2.72 -20.15 12.37
CA VAL A 202 -3.40 -20.72 11.19
C VAL A 202 -4.05 -22.07 11.52
N SER A 203 -3.39 -22.87 12.35
CA SER A 203 -3.91 -24.17 12.83
C SER A 203 -5.24 -24.09 13.58
N GLU A 204 -5.58 -22.94 14.17
CA GLU A 204 -6.84 -22.73 14.92
C GLU A 204 -8.01 -22.43 13.98
N ILE A 205 -7.74 -21.98 12.76
CA ILE A 205 -8.75 -21.62 11.76
C ILE A 205 -8.85 -22.61 10.59
N GLU A 206 -8.00 -23.66 10.57
CA GLU A 206 -8.10 -24.72 9.58
C GLU A 206 -9.42 -25.50 9.74
N VAL A 207 -10.25 -25.51 8.70
CA VAL A 207 -11.42 -26.37 8.63
C VAL A 207 -10.95 -27.79 8.28
N PRO A 208 -11.20 -28.82 9.12
CA PRO A 208 -10.82 -30.18 8.78
C PRO A 208 -11.39 -30.56 7.41
N GLN A 209 -10.55 -30.99 6.51
CA GLN A 209 -11.02 -31.55 5.23
C GLN A 209 -11.84 -32.81 5.57
N THR A 210 -13.14 -32.74 5.41
CA THR A 210 -13.98 -33.92 5.42
C THR A 210 -13.61 -34.75 4.22
N ASP A 211 -12.94 -35.87 4.44
CA ASP A 211 -12.65 -36.88 3.44
C ASP A 211 -13.97 -37.27 2.75
N SER A 212 -14.17 -36.78 1.55
CA SER A 212 -15.25 -37.26 0.67
C SER A 212 -14.88 -38.65 0.24
N LYS A 213 -15.46 -39.64 0.91
CA LYS A 213 -15.44 -41.05 0.46
C LYS A 213 -16.34 -41.21 -0.75
#